data_5456870c31fe44df6943acf379a4e1c3
#
_entry.id   5456870c31fe44df6943acf379a4e1c3
#
_cell.length_a   1.000
_cell.length_b   1.000
_cell.length_c   1.000
_cell.angle_alpha   90.00
_cell.angle_beta   90.00
_cell.angle_gamma   90.00
#
_symmetry.space_group_name_H-M   'P 1'
#
loop_
_entity.id
_entity.type
_entity.pdbx_description
1 polymer ?
#
loop_
_entity_poly.entity_id
_entity_poly.type
_entity_poly.pdbx_seq_one_letter_code
_entity_poly.pdbx_strand_id
1 'polypeptide(L)'
;MKILYSLIASSFIFMVSAQSEPSLVVSLEDGRYMLSNDGASYFAKLSLECTNKPSPHYFYRALRLPGEQKGPKDYWPSFYGCYDWHSAVHNHWAMVKLLKLYPTIPEANALRDKLELSFNAENIKEELAYLKSHEDGFFEFPYGQSWLLKVADELIKWDDPRAKRWLNNLKPLTEYIVSVHLNVWPNLTSVNLSGSHDSPAMGLSFAYDYAVSSKNKKLKGIVSNAAIRFYGDIANAPLNEEPFDYDFMSAGLLVTDLMRKVLAPKEYVIWLNSFSPELFIPGKVNIPLKLDRVDKHDGYESHWDGFHLNRIWCLNGILKTLPSDALSKEAKSEWVSAMNGMWDYAQESIGKGNYDIDHWLSTFSVFALIGYE
;
A
#
# COMPACT_ATOMS: atom_id res chain seq x y z
N MET A 1 5.68 61.52 -57.63
CA MET A 1 5.14 60.16 -57.69
C MET A 1 5.79 59.38 -56.57
N LYS A 2 5.14 59.27 -55.39
CA LYS A 2 5.63 58.59 -54.21
C LYS A 2 4.85 57.24 -54.10
N ILE A 3 5.54 56.15 -54.25
CA ILE A 3 5.00 54.81 -54.11
C ILE A 3 5.06 54.42 -52.60
N LEU A 4 3.89 54.20 -52.01
CA LEU A 4 3.74 53.69 -50.65
C LEU A 4 3.76 52.16 -50.68
N TYR A 5 4.73 51.53 -50.07
CA TYR A 5 4.72 50.08 -49.83
C TYR A 5 4.01 49.82 -48.51
N SER A 6 2.88 49.09 -48.55
CA SER A 6 2.17 48.59 -47.39
C SER A 6 2.72 47.24 -47.02
N LEU A 7 3.36 47.14 -45.85
CA LEU A 7 3.77 45.86 -45.24
C LEU A 7 2.57 45.27 -44.48
N ILE A 8 2.03 44.18 -45.00
CA ILE A 8 1.06 43.33 -44.26
C ILE A 8 1.88 42.37 -43.38
N ALA A 9 1.88 42.63 -42.10
CA ALA A 9 2.43 41.69 -41.11
C ALA A 9 1.35 40.64 -40.78
N SER A 10 1.52 39.41 -41.28
CA SER A 10 0.69 38.26 -40.91
C SER A 10 1.15 37.72 -39.53
N SER A 11 0.40 38.03 -38.51
CA SER A 11 0.61 37.44 -37.16
C SER A 11 0.12 35.99 -37.16
N PHE A 12 1.01 35.04 -37.22
CA PHE A 12 0.71 33.65 -36.91
C PHE A 12 0.54 33.51 -35.39
N ILE A 13 -0.70 33.38 -34.93
CA ILE A 13 -1.01 32.96 -33.56
C ILE A 13 -0.80 31.45 -33.51
N PHE A 14 0.32 31.03 -32.93
CA PHE A 14 0.48 29.64 -32.50
C PHE A 14 -0.47 29.40 -31.31
N MET A 15 -1.61 28.78 -31.57
CA MET A 15 -2.38 28.14 -30.47
C MET A 15 -1.55 26.97 -29.97
N VAL A 16 -0.80 27.18 -28.91
CA VAL A 16 -0.31 26.09 -28.07
C VAL A 16 -1.55 25.53 -27.37
N SER A 17 -2.05 24.40 -27.84
CA SER A 17 -3.03 23.64 -27.06
C SER A 17 -2.35 23.26 -25.77
N ALA A 18 -2.79 23.84 -24.66
CA ALA A 18 -2.42 23.32 -23.33
C ALA A 18 -2.94 21.88 -23.29
N GLN A 19 -2.04 20.90 -23.45
CA GLN A 19 -2.35 19.53 -23.10
C GLN A 19 -2.65 19.56 -21.60
N SER A 20 -3.89 19.23 -21.23
CA SER A 20 -4.22 18.99 -19.83
C SER A 20 -3.23 17.98 -19.27
N GLU A 21 -2.68 18.25 -18.09
CA GLU A 21 -1.85 17.25 -17.42
C GLU A 21 -2.61 15.92 -17.34
N PRO A 22 -1.93 14.77 -17.59
CA PRO A 22 -2.58 13.48 -17.60
C PRO A 22 -3.18 13.21 -16.20
N SER A 23 -4.47 12.87 -16.17
CA SER A 23 -5.14 12.56 -14.90
C SER A 23 -4.68 11.22 -14.36
N LEU A 24 -4.22 11.19 -13.10
CA LEU A 24 -3.78 9.97 -12.44
C LEU A 24 -4.94 8.99 -12.17
N VAL A 25 -6.18 9.49 -12.18
CA VAL A 25 -7.37 8.71 -11.85
C VAL A 25 -8.48 8.89 -12.87
N VAL A 26 -9.39 7.91 -12.92
CA VAL A 26 -10.67 7.96 -13.61
C VAL A 26 -11.80 7.70 -12.62
N SER A 27 -12.97 8.30 -12.85
CA SER A 27 -14.15 8.03 -12.03
C SER A 27 -14.87 6.77 -12.49
N LEU A 28 -15.22 5.91 -11.54
CA LEU A 28 -16.11 4.77 -11.75
C LEU A 28 -17.58 5.22 -11.80
N GLU A 29 -18.48 4.31 -12.19
CA GLU A 29 -19.92 4.59 -12.25
C GLU A 29 -20.54 5.00 -10.91
N ASP A 30 -19.99 4.52 -9.80
CA ASP A 30 -20.41 4.88 -8.44
C ASP A 30 -19.70 6.11 -7.87
N GLY A 31 -18.92 6.80 -8.69
CA GLY A 31 -18.21 8.04 -8.36
C GLY A 31 -16.84 7.87 -7.70
N ARG A 32 -16.46 6.65 -7.30
CA ARG A 32 -15.13 6.39 -6.73
C ARG A 32 -14.03 6.59 -7.78
N TYR A 33 -12.86 6.99 -7.31
CA TYR A 33 -11.68 7.04 -8.16
C TYR A 33 -11.02 5.66 -8.29
N MET A 34 -10.51 5.39 -9.48
CA MET A 34 -9.68 4.24 -9.83
C MET A 34 -8.46 4.73 -10.62
N LEU A 35 -7.37 3.98 -10.57
CA LEU A 35 -6.14 4.30 -11.28
C LEU A 35 -6.36 4.33 -12.80
N SER A 36 -5.91 5.41 -13.46
CA SER A 36 -5.90 5.52 -14.92
C SER A 36 -4.69 4.81 -15.55
N ASN A 37 -4.65 4.66 -16.88
CA ASN A 37 -3.44 4.18 -17.58
C ASN A 37 -2.25 5.15 -17.38
N ASP A 38 -2.50 6.46 -17.41
CA ASP A 38 -1.48 7.47 -17.19
C ASP A 38 -0.97 7.43 -15.75
N GLY A 39 -1.88 7.26 -14.78
CA GLY A 39 -1.53 7.04 -13.39
C GLY A 39 -0.72 5.75 -13.19
N ALA A 40 -1.08 4.66 -13.87
CA ALA A 40 -0.32 3.41 -13.82
C ALA A 40 1.10 3.58 -14.35
N SER A 41 1.28 4.29 -15.48
CA SER A 41 2.60 4.65 -16.03
C SER A 41 3.39 5.54 -15.05
N TYR A 42 2.73 6.54 -14.45
CA TYR A 42 3.35 7.44 -13.49
C TYR A 42 3.90 6.70 -12.26
N PHE A 43 3.09 5.87 -11.61
CA PHE A 43 3.51 5.11 -10.43
C PHE A 43 4.49 3.99 -10.76
N ALA A 44 4.44 3.43 -11.98
CA ALA A 44 5.45 2.48 -12.44
C ALA A 44 6.84 3.12 -12.51
N LYS A 45 6.96 4.37 -12.99
CA LYS A 45 8.21 5.13 -13.00
C LYS A 45 8.74 5.34 -11.59
N LEU A 46 7.90 5.84 -10.67
CA LEU A 46 8.30 6.08 -9.28
C LEU A 46 8.79 4.80 -8.60
N SER A 47 8.11 3.66 -8.80
CA SER A 47 8.53 2.37 -8.25
C SER A 47 9.86 1.88 -8.84
N LEU A 48 10.10 2.06 -10.14
CA LEU A 48 11.36 1.72 -10.79
C LEU A 48 12.51 2.62 -10.29
N GLU A 49 12.28 3.92 -10.19
CA GLU A 49 13.27 4.88 -9.67
C GLU A 49 13.65 4.54 -8.24
N CYS A 50 12.66 4.30 -7.38
CA CYS A 50 12.86 3.95 -5.99
C CYS A 50 13.69 2.66 -5.85
N THR A 51 13.27 1.57 -6.45
CA THR A 51 13.90 0.25 -6.30
C THR A 51 15.28 0.12 -6.95
N ASN A 52 15.69 1.09 -7.76
CA ASN A 52 17.04 1.18 -8.34
C ASN A 52 17.97 2.13 -7.57
N LYS A 53 17.49 2.86 -6.59
CA LYS A 53 18.24 3.88 -5.85
C LYS A 53 18.75 3.32 -4.52
N PRO A 54 20.06 3.01 -4.40
CA PRO A 54 20.60 2.38 -3.19
C PRO A 54 20.86 3.37 -2.03
N SER A 55 20.70 4.68 -2.26
CA SER A 55 20.97 5.72 -1.24
C SER A 55 20.11 6.96 -1.52
N PRO A 56 19.59 7.66 -0.46
CA PRO A 56 19.74 7.32 0.96
C PRO A 56 19.04 6.00 1.31
N HIS A 57 19.51 5.31 2.36
CA HIS A 57 18.92 4.04 2.81
C HIS A 57 19.09 3.92 4.34
N TYR A 58 18.04 3.47 5.01
CA TYR A 58 18.04 3.24 6.44
C TYR A 58 18.40 1.79 6.77
N PHE A 59 19.41 1.61 7.62
CA PHE A 59 19.86 0.31 8.09
C PHE A 59 19.39 0.06 9.52
N TYR A 60 18.56 -0.94 9.74
CA TYR A 60 18.13 -1.41 11.08
C TYR A 60 19.24 -2.23 11.76
N ARG A 61 20.51 -1.82 11.62
CA ARG A 61 21.64 -2.61 12.08
C ARG A 61 22.67 -1.76 12.81
N ALA A 62 23.06 -2.23 13.99
CA ALA A 62 24.26 -1.74 14.66
C ALA A 62 25.52 -2.34 14.02
N LEU A 63 26.38 -1.52 13.44
CA LEU A 63 27.69 -1.93 12.96
C LEU A 63 28.63 -2.07 14.16
N ARG A 64 29.24 -3.25 14.34
CA ARG A 64 30.06 -3.55 15.50
C ARG A 64 31.56 -3.61 15.20
N LEU A 65 31.94 -3.82 13.95
CA LEU A 65 33.33 -3.95 13.53
C LEU A 65 33.68 -2.96 12.44
N PRO A 66 34.90 -2.42 12.43
CA PRO A 66 35.42 -1.60 11.33
C PRO A 66 35.37 -2.38 10.01
N GLY A 67 34.88 -1.74 8.94
CA GLY A 67 34.77 -2.35 7.61
C GLY A 67 33.57 -3.30 7.43
N GLU A 68 32.70 -3.43 8.43
CA GLU A 68 31.48 -4.23 8.34
C GLU A 68 30.41 -3.60 7.44
N GLN A 69 30.52 -2.30 7.20
CA GLN A 69 29.52 -1.59 6.39
C GLN A 69 29.60 -2.03 4.93
N LYS A 70 28.48 -2.55 4.45
CA LYS A 70 28.24 -2.90 3.05
C LYS A 70 27.08 -2.07 2.52
N GLY A 71 26.89 -2.06 1.20
CA GLY A 71 25.71 -1.45 0.59
C GLY A 71 24.42 -2.26 0.82
N PRO A 72 23.23 -1.64 0.66
CA PRO A 72 21.97 -2.35 0.82
C PRO A 72 21.89 -3.64 0.01
N LYS A 73 22.36 -3.62 -1.23
CA LYS A 73 22.35 -4.76 -2.14
C LYS A 73 23.17 -5.97 -1.65
N ASP A 74 24.21 -5.72 -0.82
CA ASP A 74 25.03 -6.80 -0.28
C ASP A 74 24.33 -7.55 0.88
N TYR A 75 23.32 -6.92 1.50
CA TYR A 75 22.50 -7.52 2.56
C TYR A 75 21.18 -8.04 1.99
N TRP A 76 20.57 -7.28 1.09
CA TRP A 76 19.23 -7.55 0.53
C TRP A 76 19.25 -7.49 -0.99
N PRO A 77 19.81 -8.48 -1.66
CA PRO A 77 20.02 -8.43 -3.10
C PRO A 77 18.72 -8.44 -3.91
N SER A 78 17.62 -8.93 -3.33
CA SER A 78 16.29 -8.90 -3.93
C SER A 78 15.59 -7.57 -3.68
N PHE A 79 15.58 -7.11 -2.43
CA PHE A 79 14.82 -5.96 -1.97
C PHE A 79 15.73 -4.83 -1.49
N TYR A 80 16.69 -4.46 -2.31
CA TYR A 80 17.50 -3.26 -2.14
C TYR A 80 16.87 -2.07 -2.87
N GLY A 81 17.43 -0.88 -2.66
CA GLY A 81 16.87 0.37 -3.15
C GLY A 81 15.77 0.87 -2.21
N CYS A 82 15.11 1.95 -2.61
CA CYS A 82 14.22 2.69 -1.74
C CYS A 82 14.90 3.10 -0.42
N TYR A 83 14.12 3.62 0.54
CA TYR A 83 14.68 4.12 1.79
C TYR A 83 15.04 2.99 2.78
N ASP A 84 14.31 1.89 2.74
CA ASP A 84 14.45 0.74 3.62
C ASP A 84 13.97 -0.56 2.95
N TRP A 85 14.08 -1.68 3.68
CA TRP A 85 13.71 -2.98 3.15
C TRP A 85 12.21 -3.08 2.83
N HIS A 86 11.35 -2.63 3.74
CA HIS A 86 9.90 -2.73 3.50
C HIS A 86 9.44 -1.84 2.35
N SER A 87 10.00 -0.65 2.19
CA SER A 87 9.65 0.21 1.06
C SER A 87 10.08 -0.40 -0.27
N ALA A 88 11.23 -1.10 -0.31
CA ALA A 88 11.59 -1.88 -1.48
C ALA A 88 10.58 -3.01 -1.74
N VAL A 89 10.18 -3.77 -0.72
CA VAL A 89 9.20 -4.86 -0.84
C VAL A 89 7.86 -4.37 -1.37
N HIS A 90 7.28 -3.32 -0.77
CA HIS A 90 5.96 -2.87 -1.21
C HIS A 90 6.00 -2.18 -2.58
N ASN A 91 7.11 -1.56 -3.00
CA ASN A 91 7.26 -1.11 -4.38
C ASN A 91 7.34 -2.29 -5.37
N HIS A 92 7.92 -3.44 -4.97
CA HIS A 92 7.83 -4.66 -5.78
C HIS A 92 6.40 -5.18 -5.89
N TRP A 93 5.60 -5.09 -4.81
CA TRP A 93 4.16 -5.36 -4.89
C TRP A 93 3.46 -4.43 -5.90
N ALA A 94 3.73 -3.13 -5.84
CA ALA A 94 3.15 -2.16 -6.78
C ALA A 94 3.53 -2.50 -8.23
N MET A 95 4.80 -2.82 -8.50
CA MET A 95 5.25 -3.24 -9.83
C MET A 95 4.53 -4.50 -10.34
N VAL A 96 4.35 -5.52 -9.49
CA VAL A 96 3.59 -6.74 -9.83
C VAL A 96 2.13 -6.39 -10.14
N LYS A 97 1.48 -5.59 -9.29
CA LYS A 97 0.08 -5.19 -9.44
C LYS A 97 -0.14 -4.38 -10.72
N LEU A 98 0.71 -3.39 -10.96
CA LEU A 98 0.64 -2.54 -12.15
C LEU A 98 0.87 -3.35 -13.43
N LEU A 99 1.88 -4.20 -13.45
CA LEU A 99 2.16 -5.05 -14.61
C LEU A 99 1.03 -6.04 -14.93
N LYS A 100 0.37 -6.57 -13.88
CA LYS A 100 -0.76 -7.47 -14.02
C LYS A 100 -1.99 -6.78 -14.60
N LEU A 101 -2.33 -5.59 -14.10
CA LEU A 101 -3.56 -4.88 -14.49
C LEU A 101 -3.39 -3.96 -15.71
N TYR A 102 -2.17 -3.46 -15.91
CA TYR A 102 -1.82 -2.50 -16.98
C TYR A 102 -0.63 -3.02 -17.82
N PRO A 103 -0.75 -4.19 -18.47
CA PRO A 103 0.37 -4.86 -19.13
C PRO A 103 0.95 -4.13 -20.34
N THR A 104 0.28 -3.06 -20.81
CA THR A 104 0.61 -2.30 -22.03
C THR A 104 1.16 -0.89 -21.76
N ILE A 105 1.36 -0.50 -20.50
CA ILE A 105 1.99 0.79 -20.18
C ILE A 105 3.44 0.83 -20.70
N PRO A 106 3.98 2.01 -21.00
CA PRO A 106 5.34 2.16 -21.55
C PRO A 106 6.41 1.47 -20.69
N GLU A 107 6.25 1.47 -19.38
CA GLU A 107 7.19 0.90 -18.40
C GLU A 107 7.10 -0.63 -18.27
N ALA A 108 6.13 -1.28 -18.89
CA ALA A 108 5.85 -2.72 -18.69
C ALA A 108 7.08 -3.63 -18.89
N ASN A 109 7.94 -3.33 -19.86
CA ASN A 109 9.16 -4.11 -20.06
C ASN A 109 10.19 -3.87 -18.94
N ALA A 110 10.40 -2.61 -18.55
CA ALA A 110 11.31 -2.27 -17.46
C ALA A 110 10.85 -2.88 -16.12
N LEU A 111 9.52 -2.92 -15.85
CA LEU A 111 8.96 -3.61 -14.70
C LEU A 111 9.28 -5.11 -14.73
N ARG A 112 9.13 -5.77 -15.90
CA ARG A 112 9.46 -7.21 -16.07
C ARG A 112 10.92 -7.48 -15.78
N ASP A 113 11.81 -6.68 -16.37
CA ASP A 113 13.25 -6.83 -16.21
C ASP A 113 13.68 -6.65 -14.75
N LYS A 114 13.11 -5.64 -14.06
CA LYS A 114 13.38 -5.41 -12.64
C LYS A 114 12.91 -6.58 -11.78
N LEU A 115 11.67 -7.05 -11.97
CA LEU A 115 11.12 -8.18 -11.22
C LEU A 115 11.90 -9.48 -11.48
N GLU A 116 12.38 -9.72 -12.71
CA GLU A 116 13.23 -10.86 -13.05
C GLU A 116 14.57 -10.82 -12.29
N LEU A 117 15.20 -9.63 -12.19
CA LEU A 117 16.42 -9.44 -11.42
C LEU A 117 16.22 -9.65 -9.93
N SER A 118 15.13 -9.13 -9.37
CA SER A 118 14.88 -9.19 -7.94
C SER A 118 14.44 -10.60 -7.49
N PHE A 119 13.57 -11.25 -8.24
CA PHE A 119 12.98 -12.54 -7.85
C PHE A 119 13.76 -13.76 -8.38
N ASN A 120 15.08 -13.65 -8.54
CA ASN A 120 15.88 -14.81 -8.88
C ASN A 120 16.22 -15.66 -7.63
N ALA A 121 16.43 -16.95 -7.82
CA ALA A 121 16.59 -17.90 -6.72
C ALA A 121 17.83 -17.66 -5.86
N GLU A 122 18.92 -17.14 -6.45
CA GLU A 122 20.17 -16.85 -5.73
C GLU A 122 20.00 -15.66 -4.79
N ASN A 123 19.47 -14.55 -5.28
CA ASN A 123 19.17 -13.37 -4.46
C ASN A 123 18.23 -13.74 -3.31
N ILE A 124 17.17 -14.50 -3.57
CA ILE A 124 16.22 -14.94 -2.54
C ILE A 124 16.90 -15.82 -1.48
N LYS A 125 17.85 -16.66 -1.87
CA LYS A 125 18.61 -17.48 -0.91
C LYS A 125 19.47 -16.62 0.02
N GLU A 126 20.13 -15.59 -0.51
CA GLU A 126 20.93 -14.66 0.29
C GLU A 126 20.05 -13.81 1.20
N GLU A 127 18.94 -13.29 0.67
CA GLU A 127 17.92 -12.57 1.44
C GLU A 127 17.41 -13.40 2.63
N LEU A 128 17.08 -14.66 2.39
CA LEU A 128 16.65 -15.60 3.42
C LEU A 128 17.74 -15.82 4.48
N ALA A 129 19.00 -15.93 4.06
CA ALA A 129 20.10 -16.10 4.99
C ALA A 129 20.24 -14.88 5.90
N TYR A 130 20.04 -13.67 5.36
CA TYR A 130 20.03 -12.44 6.14
C TYR A 130 18.88 -12.44 7.16
N LEU A 131 17.64 -12.70 6.74
CA LEU A 131 16.49 -12.74 7.67
C LEU A 131 16.70 -13.76 8.80
N LYS A 132 17.24 -14.93 8.48
CA LYS A 132 17.54 -15.97 9.47
C LYS A 132 18.69 -15.61 10.41
N SER A 133 19.54 -14.66 10.07
CA SER A 133 20.62 -14.18 10.96
C SER A 133 20.09 -13.32 12.11
N HIS A 134 18.82 -12.91 12.07
CA HIS A 134 18.09 -12.28 13.16
C HIS A 134 17.39 -13.38 13.96
N GLU A 135 17.98 -13.75 15.08
CA GLU A 135 17.62 -14.94 15.89
C GLU A 135 16.17 -14.94 16.38
N ASP A 136 15.58 -13.74 16.55
CA ASP A 136 14.22 -13.56 17.06
C ASP A 136 13.14 -13.61 15.97
N GLY A 137 13.52 -13.54 14.68
CA GLY A 137 12.59 -13.47 13.55
C GLY A 137 11.81 -12.16 13.42
N PHE A 138 12.12 -11.15 14.25
CA PHE A 138 11.39 -9.88 14.28
C PHE A 138 11.91 -8.84 13.28
N PHE A 139 12.92 -9.17 12.46
CA PHE A 139 13.31 -8.26 11.38
C PHE A 139 12.09 -7.93 10.51
N GLU A 140 11.72 -6.65 10.47
CA GLU A 140 10.58 -6.15 9.69
C GLU A 140 9.20 -6.76 10.04
N PHE A 141 9.07 -7.41 11.18
CA PHE A 141 7.79 -7.95 11.64
C PHE A 141 6.98 -6.86 12.39
N PRO A 142 5.66 -6.74 12.14
CA PRO A 142 4.89 -7.50 11.15
C PRO A 142 4.86 -6.87 9.76
N TYR A 143 5.22 -5.58 9.61
CA TYR A 143 4.91 -4.74 8.45
C TYR A 143 5.57 -5.23 7.17
N GLY A 144 6.90 -5.17 7.09
CA GLY A 144 7.64 -5.54 5.88
C GLY A 144 7.45 -7.02 5.51
N GLN A 145 7.45 -7.92 6.52
CA GLN A 145 7.17 -9.34 6.30
C GLN A 145 5.79 -9.57 5.68
N SER A 146 4.77 -8.84 6.15
CA SER A 146 3.41 -8.97 5.62
C SER A 146 3.27 -8.38 4.22
N TRP A 147 4.01 -7.32 3.89
CA TRP A 147 4.10 -6.84 2.51
C TRP A 147 4.70 -7.89 1.57
N LEU A 148 5.70 -8.66 2.01
CA LEU A 148 6.23 -9.76 1.19
C LEU A 148 5.20 -10.88 0.98
N LEU A 149 4.41 -11.22 2.00
CA LEU A 149 3.28 -12.12 1.82
C LEU A 149 2.25 -11.55 0.84
N LYS A 150 2.06 -10.23 0.81
CA LYS A 150 1.17 -9.57 -0.15
C LYS A 150 1.71 -9.61 -1.59
N VAL A 151 3.03 -9.51 -1.79
CA VAL A 151 3.67 -9.77 -3.10
C VAL A 151 3.35 -11.19 -3.56
N ALA A 152 3.55 -12.19 -2.69
CA ALA A 152 3.29 -13.58 -3.02
C ALA A 152 1.79 -13.85 -3.29
N ASP A 153 0.89 -13.23 -2.53
CA ASP A 153 -0.57 -13.27 -2.75
C ASP A 153 -0.93 -12.78 -4.16
N GLU A 154 -0.35 -11.66 -4.62
CA GLU A 154 -0.61 -11.10 -5.93
C GLU A 154 -0.07 -12.00 -7.06
N LEU A 155 1.11 -12.60 -6.86
CA LEU A 155 1.70 -13.56 -7.82
C LEU A 155 0.87 -14.84 -7.93
N ILE A 156 0.30 -15.34 -6.82
CA ILE A 156 -0.60 -16.52 -6.84
C ILE A 156 -1.86 -16.24 -7.67
N LYS A 157 -2.38 -15.03 -7.59
CA LYS A 157 -3.59 -14.59 -8.30
C LYS A 157 -3.35 -14.20 -9.75
N TRP A 158 -2.12 -14.32 -10.25
CA TRP A 158 -1.76 -13.94 -11.61
C TRP A 158 -1.44 -15.16 -12.47
N ASP A 159 -2.28 -15.46 -13.45
CA ASP A 159 -2.07 -16.56 -14.38
C ASP A 159 -1.08 -16.17 -15.51
N ASP A 160 0.18 -15.99 -15.14
CA ASP A 160 1.32 -15.73 -16.03
C ASP A 160 2.45 -16.72 -15.72
N PRO A 161 3.13 -17.30 -16.71
CA PRO A 161 4.24 -18.23 -16.48
C PRO A 161 5.40 -17.60 -15.69
N ARG A 162 5.64 -16.29 -15.84
CA ARG A 162 6.67 -15.56 -15.08
C ARG A 162 6.27 -15.43 -13.62
N ALA A 163 5.00 -15.06 -13.36
CA ALA A 163 4.48 -14.97 -12.00
C ALA A 163 4.63 -16.30 -11.24
N LYS A 164 4.33 -17.42 -11.92
CA LYS A 164 4.52 -18.79 -11.37
C LYS A 164 6.00 -19.07 -11.05
N ARG A 165 6.93 -18.68 -11.93
CA ARG A 165 8.37 -18.86 -11.70
C ARG A 165 8.86 -17.97 -10.55
N TRP A 166 8.49 -16.69 -10.52
CA TRP A 166 8.85 -15.76 -9.45
C TRP A 166 8.31 -16.22 -8.10
N LEU A 167 7.05 -16.67 -8.07
CA LEU A 167 6.46 -17.24 -6.86
C LEU A 167 7.24 -18.47 -6.36
N ASN A 168 7.64 -19.37 -7.27
CA ASN A 168 8.43 -20.54 -6.89
C ASN A 168 9.81 -20.15 -6.33
N ASN A 169 10.44 -19.13 -6.88
CA ASN A 169 11.71 -18.61 -6.36
C ASN A 169 11.54 -17.95 -4.99
N LEU A 170 10.44 -17.19 -4.76
CA LEU A 170 10.13 -16.56 -3.48
C LEU A 170 9.73 -17.55 -2.38
N LYS A 171 9.35 -18.78 -2.73
CA LYS A 171 8.79 -19.77 -1.81
C LYS A 171 9.63 -20.00 -0.54
N PRO A 172 10.96 -20.17 -0.57
CA PRO A 172 11.74 -20.39 0.66
C PRO A 172 11.63 -19.21 1.64
N LEU A 173 11.59 -17.99 1.12
CA LEU A 173 11.47 -16.76 1.93
C LEU A 173 10.06 -16.62 2.51
N THR A 174 9.02 -16.87 1.71
CA THR A 174 7.63 -16.82 2.18
C THR A 174 7.34 -17.91 3.21
N GLU A 175 7.89 -19.12 3.06
CA GLU A 175 7.75 -20.21 4.04
C GLU A 175 8.40 -19.85 5.38
N TYR A 176 9.56 -19.19 5.36
CA TYR A 176 10.20 -18.70 6.59
C TYR A 176 9.32 -17.65 7.28
N ILE A 177 8.84 -16.65 6.55
CA ILE A 177 7.95 -15.62 7.10
C ILE A 177 6.66 -16.23 7.67
N VAL A 178 6.05 -17.17 6.93
CA VAL A 178 4.89 -17.93 7.46
C VAL A 178 5.22 -18.60 8.78
N SER A 179 6.42 -19.19 8.93
CA SER A 179 6.82 -19.83 10.18
C SER A 179 6.92 -18.84 11.35
N VAL A 180 7.38 -17.62 11.11
CA VAL A 180 7.39 -16.53 12.11
C VAL A 180 5.96 -16.18 12.54
N HIS A 181 5.06 -15.93 11.59
CA HIS A 181 3.64 -15.63 11.88
C HIS A 181 2.95 -16.77 12.66
N LEU A 182 3.22 -18.04 12.28
CA LEU A 182 2.68 -19.21 12.97
C LEU A 182 3.17 -19.33 14.43
N ASN A 183 4.35 -18.79 14.72
CA ASN A 183 4.93 -18.80 16.06
C ASN A 183 4.51 -17.59 16.90
N VAL A 184 4.48 -16.39 16.31
CA VAL A 184 4.29 -15.15 17.07
C VAL A 184 2.83 -14.94 17.47
N TRP A 185 1.89 -14.97 16.50
CA TRP A 185 0.51 -14.61 16.78
C TRP A 185 -0.19 -15.43 17.87
N PRO A 186 0.02 -16.76 17.98
CA PRO A 186 -0.61 -17.53 19.06
C PRO A 186 -0.13 -17.16 20.47
N ASN A 187 1.10 -16.63 20.56
CA ASN A 187 1.74 -16.34 21.85
C ASN A 187 1.46 -14.92 22.36
N LEU A 188 0.90 -14.02 21.53
CA LEU A 188 0.48 -12.70 21.95
C LEU A 188 -0.90 -12.78 22.63
N THR A 189 -1.02 -12.23 23.83
CA THR A 189 -2.28 -12.20 24.60
C THR A 189 -3.12 -10.96 24.30
N SER A 190 -2.48 -9.83 23.99
CA SER A 190 -3.09 -8.56 23.66
C SER A 190 -2.23 -7.80 22.66
N VAL A 191 -2.81 -6.83 22.00
CA VAL A 191 -2.14 -5.91 21.08
C VAL A 191 -2.72 -4.51 21.24
N ASN A 192 -1.93 -3.50 20.88
CA ASN A 192 -2.41 -2.12 20.81
C ASN A 192 -3.07 -1.86 19.44
N LEU A 193 -3.96 -0.86 19.40
CA LEU A 193 -4.33 -0.22 18.15
C LEU A 193 -3.14 0.62 17.69
N SER A 194 -2.65 0.35 16.49
CA SER A 194 -1.51 1.07 15.90
C SER A 194 -1.70 1.21 14.39
N GLY A 195 -1.46 2.41 13.90
CA GLY A 195 -1.39 2.74 12.48
C GLY A 195 0.05 2.91 11.97
N SER A 196 1.05 2.37 12.69
CA SER A 196 2.46 2.44 12.37
C SER A 196 3.01 1.08 11.88
N HIS A 197 4.35 0.95 11.76
CA HIS A 197 5.01 -0.28 11.28
C HIS A 197 4.78 -1.51 12.19
N ASP A 198 4.43 -1.30 13.42
CA ASP A 198 4.10 -2.35 14.39
C ASP A 198 2.62 -2.77 14.35
N SER A 199 1.81 -2.26 13.42
CA SER A 199 0.38 -2.54 13.31
C SER A 199 0.07 -4.02 13.21
N PRO A 200 -0.54 -4.64 14.23
CA PRO A 200 -0.90 -6.05 14.17
C PRO A 200 -2.06 -6.29 13.20
N ALA A 201 -2.99 -5.33 13.07
CA ALA A 201 -4.14 -5.46 12.18
C ALA A 201 -3.70 -5.52 10.71
N MET A 202 -2.75 -4.67 10.30
CA MET A 202 -2.16 -4.69 8.96
C MET A 202 -1.43 -6.02 8.71
N GLY A 203 -0.59 -6.43 9.67
CA GLY A 203 0.16 -7.68 9.59
C GLY A 203 -0.71 -8.90 9.42
N LEU A 204 -1.77 -9.01 10.24
CA LEU A 204 -2.77 -10.09 10.17
C LEU A 204 -3.58 -10.03 8.86
N SER A 205 -3.96 -8.82 8.41
CA SER A 205 -4.78 -8.66 7.20
C SER A 205 -4.07 -9.19 5.95
N PHE A 206 -2.79 -8.88 5.75
CA PHE A 206 -2.03 -9.33 4.60
C PHE A 206 -1.63 -10.82 4.71
N ALA A 207 -1.32 -11.29 5.92
CA ALA A 207 -1.10 -12.71 6.17
C ALA A 207 -2.37 -13.55 5.91
N TYR A 208 -3.56 -13.00 6.19
CA TYR A 208 -4.84 -13.65 5.84
C TYR A 208 -5.03 -13.78 4.33
N ASP A 209 -4.80 -12.69 3.57
CA ASP A 209 -4.93 -12.71 2.11
C ASP A 209 -4.03 -13.80 1.50
N TYR A 210 -2.76 -13.86 1.93
CA TYR A 210 -1.83 -14.91 1.50
C TYR A 210 -2.30 -16.31 1.92
N ALA A 211 -2.81 -16.46 3.15
CA ALA A 211 -3.28 -17.76 3.65
C ALA A 211 -4.47 -18.30 2.83
N VAL A 212 -5.34 -17.40 2.36
CA VAL A 212 -6.48 -17.76 1.49
C VAL A 212 -6.00 -18.15 0.10
N SER A 213 -5.20 -17.34 -0.57
CA SER A 213 -4.74 -17.59 -1.94
C SER A 213 -3.81 -18.81 -2.03
N SER A 214 -2.92 -18.99 -1.07
CA SER A 214 -2.02 -20.15 -0.97
C SER A 214 -2.71 -21.42 -0.44
N LYS A 215 -3.97 -21.33 -0.02
CA LYS A 215 -4.74 -22.42 0.62
C LYS A 215 -4.09 -22.94 1.90
N ASN A 216 -3.33 -22.10 2.61
CA ASN A 216 -2.68 -22.44 3.88
C ASN A 216 -3.70 -22.38 5.04
N LYS A 217 -4.39 -23.49 5.28
CA LYS A 217 -5.44 -23.59 6.32
C LYS A 217 -4.90 -23.32 7.74
N LYS A 218 -3.65 -23.70 8.03
CA LYS A 218 -3.05 -23.50 9.36
C LYS A 218 -2.83 -22.01 9.63
N LEU A 219 -2.21 -21.29 8.69
CA LEU A 219 -2.00 -19.85 8.82
C LEU A 219 -3.34 -19.11 8.89
N LYS A 220 -4.30 -19.45 8.01
CA LYS A 220 -5.65 -18.86 8.03
C LYS A 220 -6.30 -19.01 9.42
N GLY A 221 -6.27 -20.21 10.01
CA GLY A 221 -6.87 -20.45 11.32
C GLY A 221 -6.21 -19.64 12.43
N ILE A 222 -4.88 -19.57 12.45
CA ILE A 222 -4.12 -18.79 13.45
C ILE A 222 -4.43 -17.29 13.32
N VAL A 223 -4.41 -16.76 12.11
CA VAL A 223 -4.71 -15.35 11.85
C VAL A 223 -6.16 -15.01 12.25
N SER A 224 -7.14 -15.85 11.87
CA SER A 224 -8.53 -15.63 12.24
C SER A 224 -8.73 -15.64 13.76
N ASN A 225 -8.13 -16.61 14.45
CA ASN A 225 -8.24 -16.71 15.91
C ASN A 225 -7.56 -15.50 16.61
N ALA A 226 -6.42 -15.03 16.09
CA ALA A 226 -5.76 -13.85 16.61
C ALA A 226 -6.61 -12.59 16.40
N ALA A 227 -7.17 -12.40 15.20
CA ALA A 227 -8.04 -11.26 14.90
C ALA A 227 -9.26 -11.20 15.81
N ILE A 228 -9.95 -12.33 15.99
CA ILE A 228 -11.12 -12.41 16.88
C ILE A 228 -10.73 -12.14 18.33
N ARG A 229 -9.63 -12.74 18.80
CA ARG A 229 -9.13 -12.57 20.19
C ARG A 229 -8.74 -11.12 20.48
N PHE A 230 -8.12 -10.43 19.51
CA PHE A 230 -7.65 -9.06 19.71
C PHE A 230 -8.73 -8.01 19.55
N TYR A 231 -9.66 -8.23 18.59
CA TYR A 231 -10.55 -7.16 18.14
C TYR A 231 -12.04 -7.50 18.21
N GLY A 232 -12.38 -8.76 18.52
CA GLY A 232 -13.78 -9.24 18.48
C GLY A 232 -14.70 -8.48 19.44
N ASP A 233 -14.20 -8.12 20.61
CA ASP A 233 -14.99 -7.48 21.69
C ASP A 233 -14.81 -5.96 21.77
N ILE A 234 -14.01 -5.35 20.86
CA ILE A 234 -13.85 -3.88 20.86
C ILE A 234 -15.12 -3.22 20.36
N ALA A 235 -15.59 -2.21 21.11
CA ALA A 235 -16.73 -1.38 20.75
C ALA A 235 -16.36 0.11 20.84
N ASN A 236 -17.03 0.95 20.05
CA ASN A 236 -16.84 2.41 20.02
C ASN A 236 -15.36 2.80 19.84
N ALA A 237 -14.70 2.23 18.85
CA ALA A 237 -13.31 2.57 18.55
C ALA A 237 -13.18 4.07 18.19
N PRO A 238 -12.13 4.74 18.69
CA PRO A 238 -12.00 6.20 18.62
C PRO A 238 -11.49 6.68 17.25
N LEU A 239 -12.19 6.35 16.15
CA LEU A 239 -11.79 6.71 14.77
C LEU A 239 -11.67 8.25 14.57
N ASN A 240 -12.36 9.03 15.40
CA ASN A 240 -12.35 10.49 15.33
C ASN A 240 -11.11 11.11 15.98
N GLU A 241 -10.36 10.33 16.75
CA GLU A 241 -9.15 10.76 17.44
C GLU A 241 -7.87 10.42 16.65
N GLU A 242 -8.02 9.70 15.56
CA GLU A 242 -6.90 9.34 14.67
C GLU A 242 -6.47 10.52 13.76
N PRO A 243 -5.18 10.58 13.37
CA PRO A 243 -4.11 9.65 13.68
C PRO A 243 -3.57 9.81 15.10
N PHE A 244 -3.07 8.71 15.67
CA PHE A 244 -2.36 8.76 16.95
C PHE A 244 -0.86 8.95 16.67
N ASP A 245 -0.26 9.94 17.34
CA ASP A 245 1.18 10.18 17.30
C ASP A 245 1.76 10.21 15.85
N TYR A 246 2.61 9.26 15.50
CA TYR A 246 3.25 9.14 14.18
C TYR A 246 2.55 8.15 13.24
N ASP A 247 1.29 7.82 13.48
CA ASP A 247 0.55 6.90 12.64
C ASP A 247 0.43 7.43 11.19
N PHE A 248 0.78 6.59 10.24
CA PHE A 248 0.61 6.84 8.80
C PHE A 248 -0.47 5.96 8.17
N MET A 249 -1.16 5.20 9.00
CA MET A 249 -2.34 4.39 8.67
C MET A 249 -3.41 4.58 9.75
N SER A 250 -4.66 4.37 9.40
CA SER A 250 -5.77 4.38 10.36
C SER A 250 -5.79 3.06 11.13
N ALA A 251 -5.43 3.09 12.40
CA ALA A 251 -5.41 1.93 13.27
C ALA A 251 -6.76 1.21 13.31
N GLY A 252 -7.85 1.96 13.47
CA GLY A 252 -9.19 1.40 13.54
C GLY A 252 -9.71 0.91 12.19
N LEU A 253 -9.50 1.64 11.09
CA LEU A 253 -9.93 1.15 9.77
C LEU A 253 -9.12 -0.07 9.31
N LEU A 254 -7.85 -0.21 9.69
CA LEU A 254 -7.09 -1.46 9.47
C LEU A 254 -7.72 -2.65 10.19
N VAL A 255 -8.23 -2.44 11.42
CA VAL A 255 -8.98 -3.47 12.15
C VAL A 255 -10.27 -3.81 11.40
N THR A 256 -11.01 -2.82 10.89
CA THR A 256 -12.22 -3.08 10.10
C THR A 256 -11.92 -3.82 8.81
N ASP A 257 -10.81 -3.51 8.12
CA ASP A 257 -10.37 -4.20 6.90
C ASP A 257 -9.96 -5.66 7.18
N LEU A 258 -9.32 -5.92 8.31
CA LEU A 258 -9.01 -7.28 8.75
C LEU A 258 -10.30 -8.06 9.06
N MET A 259 -11.19 -7.49 9.88
CA MET A 259 -12.38 -8.20 10.38
C MET A 259 -13.37 -8.53 9.27
N ARG A 260 -13.49 -7.68 8.22
CA ARG A 260 -14.32 -8.02 7.04
C ARG A 260 -13.85 -9.27 6.29
N LYS A 261 -12.58 -9.64 6.40
CA LYS A 261 -12.01 -10.84 5.77
C LYS A 261 -12.22 -12.08 6.64
N VAL A 262 -12.27 -11.90 7.95
CA VAL A 262 -12.34 -12.96 8.96
C VAL A 262 -13.77 -13.37 9.27
N LEU A 263 -14.68 -12.40 9.43
CA LEU A 263 -16.07 -12.64 9.78
C LEU A 263 -16.94 -12.93 8.54
N ALA A 264 -18.02 -13.70 8.75
CA ALA A 264 -19.05 -13.81 7.71
C ALA A 264 -19.76 -12.45 7.50
N PRO A 265 -20.26 -12.13 6.29
CA PRO A 265 -20.77 -10.78 5.99
C PRO A 265 -21.82 -10.25 6.96
N LYS A 266 -22.75 -11.08 7.45
CA LYS A 266 -23.76 -10.66 8.44
C LYS A 266 -23.17 -10.40 9.82
N GLU A 267 -22.24 -11.24 10.24
CA GLU A 267 -21.51 -11.08 11.52
C GLU A 267 -20.66 -9.83 11.48
N TYR A 268 -20.02 -9.57 10.32
CA TYR A 268 -19.21 -8.38 10.12
C TYR A 268 -20.04 -7.09 10.27
N VAL A 269 -21.23 -7.01 9.69
CA VAL A 269 -22.11 -5.83 9.85
C VAL A 269 -22.47 -5.60 11.32
N ILE A 270 -22.81 -6.65 12.06
CA ILE A 270 -23.13 -6.54 13.49
C ILE A 270 -21.92 -6.04 14.30
N TRP A 271 -20.76 -6.66 14.04
CA TRP A 271 -19.52 -6.28 14.70
C TRP A 271 -19.10 -4.85 14.35
N LEU A 272 -19.12 -4.46 13.06
CA LEU A 272 -18.74 -3.13 12.61
C LEU A 272 -19.63 -2.04 13.21
N ASN A 273 -20.93 -2.31 13.32
CA ASN A 273 -21.88 -1.38 13.95
C ASN A 273 -21.62 -1.21 15.46
N SER A 274 -21.08 -2.22 16.13
CA SER A 274 -20.60 -2.12 17.53
C SER A 274 -19.25 -1.41 17.60
N PHE A 275 -18.32 -1.75 16.68
CA PHE A 275 -16.97 -1.20 16.66
C PHE A 275 -16.95 0.30 16.33
N SER A 276 -17.72 0.71 15.31
CA SER A 276 -17.80 2.12 14.87
C SER A 276 -19.21 2.45 14.35
N PRO A 277 -20.20 2.66 15.23
CA PRO A 277 -21.60 2.90 14.84
C PRO A 277 -21.78 4.14 13.98
N GLU A 278 -20.94 5.15 14.14
CA GLU A 278 -21.03 6.41 13.39
C GLU A 278 -20.81 6.25 11.88
N LEU A 279 -20.10 5.21 11.46
CA LEU A 279 -19.88 4.92 10.03
C LEU A 279 -21.20 4.66 9.27
N PHE A 280 -22.28 4.25 9.96
CA PHE A 280 -23.56 3.94 9.32
C PHE A 280 -24.55 5.12 9.33
N ILE A 281 -24.22 6.21 10.01
CA ILE A 281 -25.14 7.35 10.22
C ILE A 281 -24.76 8.48 9.25
N PRO A 282 -25.65 8.84 8.29
CA PRO A 282 -25.42 9.99 7.42
C PRO A 282 -25.16 11.28 8.21
N GLY A 283 -24.23 12.09 7.77
CA GLY A 283 -23.80 13.31 8.46
C GLY A 283 -22.96 13.08 9.72
N LYS A 284 -22.66 11.81 10.05
CA LYS A 284 -21.84 11.41 11.20
C LYS A 284 -20.52 10.77 10.79
N VAL A 285 -20.23 10.70 9.50
CA VAL A 285 -18.95 10.19 9.03
C VAL A 285 -17.85 11.17 9.41
N ASN A 286 -17.42 11.07 10.64
CA ASN A 286 -16.39 11.90 11.24
C ASN A 286 -15.00 11.39 10.84
N ILE A 287 -14.79 11.21 9.52
CA ILE A 287 -13.48 10.92 8.98
C ILE A 287 -12.88 12.27 8.61
N PRO A 288 -11.86 12.77 9.32
CA PRO A 288 -11.24 14.04 8.98
C PRO A 288 -10.77 13.99 7.53
N LEU A 289 -11.30 14.86 6.69
CA LEU A 289 -10.91 14.93 5.27
C LEU A 289 -9.58 15.63 5.09
N LYS A 290 -9.21 16.47 6.03
CA LYS A 290 -8.02 17.30 5.95
C LYS A 290 -7.37 17.39 7.33
N LEU A 291 -6.09 17.09 7.36
CA LEU A 291 -5.21 17.39 8.47
C LEU A 291 -4.39 18.62 8.08
N ASP A 292 -4.28 19.59 8.98
CA ASP A 292 -3.51 20.79 8.69
C ASP A 292 -2.03 20.47 8.62
N ARG A 293 -1.47 20.56 7.41
CA ARG A 293 -0.03 20.47 7.18
C ARG A 293 0.58 21.86 7.26
N VAL A 294 1.64 22.00 8.04
CA VAL A 294 2.44 23.22 8.09
C VAL A 294 3.47 23.22 6.96
N ASP A 295 4.11 22.07 6.73
CA ASP A 295 5.08 21.88 5.64
C ASP A 295 4.84 20.55 4.91
N LYS A 296 4.29 20.62 3.70
CA LYS A 296 4.04 19.44 2.85
C LYS A 296 5.31 18.77 2.31
N HIS A 297 6.48 19.33 2.59
CA HIS A 297 7.77 18.74 2.27
C HIS A 297 8.43 18.07 3.48
N ASP A 298 7.82 18.14 4.66
CA ASP A 298 8.26 17.43 5.85
C ASP A 298 7.93 15.94 5.75
N GLY A 299 8.92 15.08 5.98
CA GLY A 299 8.77 13.62 5.92
C GLY A 299 7.78 13.08 6.95
N TYR A 300 7.67 13.69 8.13
CA TYR A 300 6.68 13.30 9.14
C TYR A 300 5.27 13.74 8.78
N GLU A 301 5.10 14.96 8.25
CA GLU A 301 3.78 15.45 7.84
C GLU A 301 3.23 14.67 6.65
N SER A 302 4.09 14.03 5.84
CA SER A 302 3.67 13.10 4.78
C SER A 302 2.96 11.84 5.30
N HIS A 303 3.12 11.51 6.58
CA HIS A 303 2.35 10.44 7.23
C HIS A 303 0.84 10.67 7.12
N TRP A 304 0.39 11.91 7.11
CA TRP A 304 -1.03 12.24 6.93
C TRP A 304 -1.54 11.94 5.52
N ASP A 305 -0.68 12.05 4.51
CA ASP A 305 -1.01 11.61 3.16
C ASP A 305 -1.17 10.09 3.11
N GLY A 306 -0.25 9.35 3.72
CA GLY A 306 -0.34 7.90 3.87
C GLY A 306 -1.57 7.47 4.65
N PHE A 307 -1.90 8.16 5.73
CA PHE A 307 -3.08 7.96 6.53
C PHE A 307 -4.37 8.10 5.69
N HIS A 308 -4.46 9.11 4.84
CA HIS A 308 -5.59 9.29 3.94
C HIS A 308 -5.67 8.19 2.89
N LEU A 309 -4.54 7.83 2.27
CA LEU A 309 -4.47 6.74 1.28
C LEU A 309 -4.86 5.40 1.91
N ASN A 310 -4.42 5.12 3.13
CA ASN A 310 -4.82 3.94 3.87
C ASN A 310 -6.33 3.90 4.16
N ARG A 311 -6.93 5.01 4.54
CA ARG A 311 -8.38 5.11 4.73
C ARG A 311 -9.14 4.80 3.46
N ILE A 312 -8.69 5.31 2.30
CA ILE A 312 -9.31 5.01 1.01
C ILE A 312 -9.30 3.51 0.75
N TRP A 313 -8.16 2.82 0.94
CA TRP A 313 -8.12 1.38 0.67
C TRP A 313 -9.02 0.57 1.61
N CYS A 314 -9.04 0.93 2.91
CA CYS A 314 -9.89 0.26 3.89
C CYS A 314 -11.39 0.45 3.56
N LEU A 315 -11.81 1.69 3.28
CA LEU A 315 -13.19 2.00 2.92
C LEU A 315 -13.63 1.32 1.62
N ASN A 316 -12.78 1.27 0.60
CA ASN A 316 -13.03 0.50 -0.62
C ASN A 316 -13.24 -0.99 -0.31
N GLY A 317 -12.38 -1.57 0.51
CA GLY A 317 -12.49 -2.96 0.93
C GLY A 317 -13.78 -3.24 1.71
N ILE A 318 -14.17 -2.33 2.60
CA ILE A 318 -15.43 -2.41 3.36
C ILE A 318 -16.63 -2.36 2.42
N LEU A 319 -16.69 -1.37 1.52
CA LEU A 319 -17.78 -1.22 0.55
C LEU A 319 -17.96 -2.47 -0.33
N LYS A 320 -16.86 -3.13 -0.70
CA LYS A 320 -16.89 -4.38 -1.49
C LYS A 320 -17.48 -5.56 -0.71
N THR A 321 -17.41 -5.52 0.62
CA THR A 321 -17.83 -6.64 1.49
C THR A 321 -19.22 -6.46 2.07
N LEU A 322 -19.62 -5.22 2.31
CA LEU A 322 -20.94 -4.93 2.89
C LEU A 322 -22.07 -5.38 1.97
N PRO A 323 -23.14 -5.98 2.51
CA PRO A 323 -24.40 -6.16 1.79
C PRO A 323 -24.89 -4.84 1.19
N SER A 324 -25.52 -4.90 0.04
CA SER A 324 -25.96 -3.71 -0.72
C SER A 324 -26.94 -2.80 0.04
N ASP A 325 -27.63 -3.35 1.03
CA ASP A 325 -28.61 -2.69 1.89
C ASP A 325 -28.06 -2.29 3.27
N ALA A 326 -26.78 -2.56 3.54
CA ALA A 326 -26.15 -2.22 4.82
C ALA A 326 -25.92 -0.71 5.01
N LEU A 327 -25.73 0.04 3.91
CA LEU A 327 -25.58 1.50 3.91
C LEU A 327 -26.71 2.15 3.14
N SER A 328 -27.25 3.27 3.66
CA SER A 328 -28.13 4.11 2.85
C SER A 328 -27.38 4.70 1.65
N LYS A 329 -28.13 5.15 0.64
CA LYS A 329 -27.51 5.80 -0.54
C LYS A 329 -26.76 7.07 -0.16
N GLU A 330 -27.29 7.81 0.82
CA GLU A 330 -26.70 9.03 1.35
C GLU A 330 -25.38 8.72 2.05
N ALA A 331 -25.32 7.74 2.95
CA ALA A 331 -24.09 7.33 3.64
C ALA A 331 -23.04 6.83 2.64
N LYS A 332 -23.45 6.05 1.62
CA LYS A 332 -22.52 5.60 0.57
C LYS A 332 -21.95 6.77 -0.23
N SER A 333 -22.78 7.74 -0.58
CA SER A 333 -22.35 8.95 -1.31
C SER A 333 -21.37 9.79 -0.49
N GLU A 334 -21.61 9.92 0.83
CA GLU A 334 -20.70 10.61 1.74
C GLU A 334 -19.35 9.90 1.82
N TRP A 335 -19.32 8.57 1.93
CA TRP A 335 -18.07 7.80 1.92
C TRP A 335 -17.28 8.00 0.63
N VAL A 336 -17.95 7.95 -0.53
CA VAL A 336 -17.32 8.17 -1.83
C VAL A 336 -16.73 9.58 -1.91
N SER A 337 -17.50 10.60 -1.51
CA SER A 337 -17.03 11.98 -1.47
C SER A 337 -15.84 12.16 -0.53
N ALA A 338 -15.86 11.50 0.64
CA ALA A 338 -14.75 11.53 1.58
C ALA A 338 -13.48 10.89 1.00
N MET A 339 -13.62 9.71 0.37
CA MET A 339 -12.48 9.03 -0.28
C MET A 339 -11.86 9.87 -1.41
N ASN A 340 -12.68 10.49 -2.24
CA ASN A 340 -12.19 11.37 -3.31
C ASN A 340 -11.48 12.60 -2.74
N GLY A 341 -12.05 13.24 -1.70
CA GLY A 341 -11.40 14.36 -1.03
C GLY A 341 -10.08 14.00 -0.36
N MET A 342 -9.97 12.80 0.22
CA MET A 342 -8.70 12.29 0.77
C MET A 342 -7.66 12.05 -0.32
N TRP A 343 -8.08 11.55 -1.49
CA TRP A 343 -7.20 11.42 -2.65
C TRP A 343 -6.72 12.78 -3.16
N ASP A 344 -7.64 13.73 -3.37
CA ASP A 344 -7.31 15.06 -3.85
C ASP A 344 -6.32 15.79 -2.93
N TYR A 345 -6.39 15.52 -1.62
CA TYR A 345 -5.44 16.04 -0.64
C TYR A 345 -4.07 15.34 -0.76
N ALA A 346 -4.02 14.00 -0.76
CA ALA A 346 -2.78 13.24 -0.71
C ALA A 346 -1.96 13.34 -2.02
N GLN A 347 -2.63 13.41 -3.18
CA GLN A 347 -1.93 13.47 -4.47
C GLN A 347 -1.05 14.72 -4.65
N GLU A 348 -1.30 15.79 -3.88
CA GLU A 348 -0.49 17.02 -3.96
C GLU A 348 0.97 16.81 -3.58
N SER A 349 1.28 15.82 -2.74
CA SER A 349 2.63 15.54 -2.24
C SER A 349 3.38 14.48 -3.05
N ILE A 350 2.67 13.70 -3.87
CA ILE A 350 3.23 12.53 -4.53
C ILE A 350 4.03 12.91 -5.77
N GLY A 351 5.27 12.36 -5.89
CA GLY A 351 6.10 12.53 -7.07
C GLY A 351 6.64 13.95 -7.26
N LYS A 352 6.80 14.70 -6.18
CA LYS A 352 7.35 16.06 -6.19
C LYS A 352 8.88 16.10 -6.03
N GLY A 353 9.54 14.93 -6.07
CA GLY A 353 10.98 14.80 -5.99
C GLY A 353 11.52 14.84 -4.56
N ASN A 354 10.66 14.76 -3.54
CA ASN A 354 11.09 14.54 -2.17
C ASN A 354 11.16 13.02 -1.90
N TYR A 355 12.38 12.51 -1.78
CA TYR A 355 12.63 11.08 -1.63
C TYR A 355 12.07 10.50 -0.33
N ASP A 356 12.06 11.28 0.75
CA ASP A 356 11.50 10.84 2.04
C ASP A 356 9.98 10.62 1.97
N ILE A 357 9.34 11.15 0.95
CA ILE A 357 7.91 11.02 0.66
C ILE A 357 7.68 10.00 -0.45
N ASP A 358 8.36 10.17 -1.58
CA ASP A 358 8.09 9.43 -2.82
C ASP A 358 8.42 7.93 -2.72
N HIS A 359 9.35 7.53 -1.82
CA HIS A 359 9.76 6.13 -1.69
C HIS A 359 8.63 5.19 -1.21
N TRP A 360 7.57 5.71 -0.60
CA TRP A 360 6.50 4.91 -0.03
C TRP A 360 5.08 5.34 -0.44
N LEU A 361 4.79 6.66 -0.56
CA LEU A 361 3.45 7.14 -0.91
C LEU A 361 2.99 6.66 -2.29
N SER A 362 3.92 6.42 -3.23
CA SER A 362 3.58 5.85 -4.55
C SER A 362 2.88 4.50 -4.42
N THR A 363 3.39 3.61 -3.57
CA THR A 363 2.76 2.30 -3.32
C THR A 363 1.42 2.44 -2.61
N PHE A 364 1.33 3.32 -1.62
CA PHE A 364 0.07 3.58 -0.91
C PHE A 364 -1.00 4.10 -1.86
N SER A 365 -0.63 4.96 -2.82
CA SER A 365 -1.51 5.44 -3.88
C SER A 365 -2.04 4.32 -4.77
N VAL A 366 -1.16 3.45 -5.23
CA VAL A 366 -1.54 2.27 -6.02
C VAL A 366 -2.47 1.37 -5.19
N PHE A 367 -2.16 1.15 -3.90
CA PHE A 367 -2.98 0.30 -3.05
C PHE A 367 -4.36 0.92 -2.76
N ALA A 368 -4.42 2.22 -2.51
CA ALA A 368 -5.67 2.95 -2.29
C ALA A 368 -6.63 2.82 -3.47
N LEU A 369 -6.12 2.91 -4.69
CA LEU A 369 -6.93 2.95 -5.91
C LEU A 369 -7.27 1.56 -6.48
N ILE A 370 -6.38 0.55 -6.34
CA ILE A 370 -6.55 -0.77 -6.96
C ILE A 370 -6.12 -1.96 -6.07
N GLY A 371 -5.67 -1.74 -4.84
CA GLY A 371 -5.19 -2.80 -3.96
C GLY A 371 -6.26 -3.77 -3.48
N TYR A 372 -7.51 -3.34 -3.46
CA TYR A 372 -8.67 -4.11 -3.04
C TYR A 372 -9.30 -4.97 -4.17
N GLU A 373 -8.79 -4.87 -5.41
CA GLU A 373 -9.23 -5.61 -6.59
C GLU A 373 -8.80 -7.10 -6.60
#